data_9352c7caf9aca68817c025829229cc0f
#
_entry.id   9352c7caf9aca68817c025829229cc0f
#
_cell.length_a   1.000
_cell.length_b   1.000
_cell.length_c   1.000
_cell.angle_alpha   90.00
_cell.angle_beta   90.00
_cell.angle_gamma   90.00
#
_symmetry.space_group_name_H-M   'P 1'
#
loop_
_entity.id
_entity.type
_entity.pdbx_description
1 polymer ?
#
loop_
_entity_poly.entity_id
_entity_poly.type
_entity_poly.pdbx_seq_one_letter_code
_entity_poly.pdbx_strand_id
1 'polypeptide(L)'
;MELRHLRYFVAVCEALNFTKAAAQLRIAQPALSRQVQDLEDEIGVDLLKRSPRGVTITAEGKLFLEEAREVLRRPRMNPAMSPIDTWRFEKFQKHLASLPRAI
;
A
#
# COMPACT_ATOMS: atom_id res chain seq x y z
N MET A 1 9.83 2.33 4.16
CA MET A 1 8.82 2.16 3.08
C MET A 1 9.47 2.35 1.72
N GLU A 2 9.27 1.41 0.83
CA GLU A 2 9.86 1.47 -0.50
C GLU A 2 8.78 1.58 -1.57
N LEU A 3 9.15 2.06 -2.75
CA LEU A 3 8.20 2.20 -3.86
C LEU A 3 7.56 0.86 -4.25
N ARG A 4 8.30 -0.24 -4.15
CA ARG A 4 7.73 -1.55 -4.47
C ARG A 4 6.58 -1.91 -3.53
N HIS A 5 6.63 -1.50 -2.25
CA HIS A 5 5.54 -1.71 -1.31
C HIS A 5 4.26 -1.03 -1.80
N LEU A 6 4.41 0.19 -2.33
CA LEU A 6 3.29 0.94 -2.87
C LEU A 6 2.73 0.29 -4.12
N ARG A 7 3.60 -0.17 -5.02
CA ARG A 7 3.16 -0.86 -6.24
C ARG A 7 2.41 -2.14 -5.92
N TYR A 8 2.92 -2.90 -4.96
CA TYR A 8 2.29 -4.15 -4.56
C TYR A 8 0.92 -3.90 -3.92
N PHE A 9 0.85 -2.91 -3.03
CA PHE A 9 -0.42 -2.53 -2.40
C PHE A 9 -1.45 -2.08 -3.44
N VAL A 10 -1.06 -1.20 -4.36
CA VAL A 10 -1.95 -0.72 -5.42
C VAL A 10 -2.44 -1.89 -6.28
N ALA A 11 -1.56 -2.80 -6.64
CA ALA A 11 -1.93 -3.96 -7.44
C ALA A 11 -2.98 -4.83 -6.73
N VAL A 12 -2.82 -5.05 -5.43
CA VAL A 12 -3.81 -5.80 -4.64
C VAL A 12 -5.14 -5.06 -4.58
N CYS A 13 -5.10 -3.74 -4.38
CA CYS A 13 -6.32 -2.93 -4.35
C CYS A 13 -7.10 -2.99 -5.68
N GLU A 14 -6.39 -2.95 -6.79
CA GLU A 14 -7.03 -3.01 -8.10
C GLU A 14 -7.60 -4.38 -8.42
N ALA A 15 -6.91 -5.44 -8.01
CA ALA A 15 -7.36 -6.80 -8.24
C ALA A 15 -8.36 -7.29 -7.19
N LEU A 16 -8.29 -6.76 -5.98
CA LEU A 16 -9.02 -7.22 -4.79
C LEU A 16 -8.82 -8.74 -4.56
N ASN A 17 -7.65 -9.22 -4.95
CA ASN A 17 -7.31 -10.64 -4.91
C ASN A 17 -5.78 -10.78 -4.91
N PHE A 18 -5.21 -11.39 -3.88
CA PHE A 18 -3.77 -11.55 -3.76
C PHE A 18 -3.18 -12.46 -4.81
N THR A 19 -3.87 -13.55 -5.14
CA THR A 19 -3.39 -14.51 -6.15
C THR A 19 -3.30 -13.85 -7.52
N LYS A 20 -4.35 -13.12 -7.89
CA LYS A 20 -4.41 -12.41 -9.18
C LYS A 20 -3.35 -11.32 -9.25
N ALA A 21 -3.21 -10.53 -8.19
CA ALA A 21 -2.21 -9.47 -8.13
C ALA A 21 -0.80 -10.04 -8.23
N ALA A 22 -0.53 -11.14 -7.53
CA ALA A 22 0.78 -11.80 -7.56
C ALA A 22 1.11 -12.27 -8.98
N ALA A 23 0.13 -12.84 -9.68
CA ALA A 23 0.31 -13.27 -11.07
C ALA A 23 0.66 -12.08 -11.99
N GLN A 24 -0.04 -10.97 -11.82
CA GLN A 24 0.21 -9.74 -12.59
C GLN A 24 1.60 -9.18 -12.32
N LEU A 25 2.05 -9.26 -11.06
CA LEU A 25 3.36 -8.76 -10.65
C LEU A 25 4.48 -9.77 -10.90
N ARG A 26 4.14 -11.00 -11.29
CA ARG A 26 5.09 -12.10 -11.52
C ARG A 26 5.91 -12.44 -10.27
N ILE A 27 5.24 -12.47 -9.15
CA ILE A 27 5.84 -12.89 -7.87
C ILE A 27 4.97 -13.96 -7.22
N ALA A 28 5.55 -14.67 -6.26
CA ALA A 28 4.82 -15.66 -5.48
C ALA A 28 3.80 -14.96 -4.57
N GLN A 29 2.61 -15.54 -4.44
CA GLN A 29 1.55 -14.95 -3.61
C GLN A 29 2.00 -14.79 -2.14
N PRO A 30 2.71 -15.76 -1.50
CA PRO A 30 3.18 -15.52 -0.14
C PRO A 30 4.16 -14.35 -0.01
N ALA A 31 4.98 -14.10 -1.03
CA ALA A 31 5.90 -12.98 -1.03
C ALA A 31 5.13 -11.65 -1.10
N LEU A 32 4.12 -11.57 -1.96
CA LEU A 32 3.26 -10.39 -2.06
C LEU A 32 2.55 -10.13 -0.74
N SER A 33 1.97 -11.16 -0.16
CA SER A 33 1.25 -11.08 1.11
C SER A 33 2.15 -10.53 2.22
N ARG A 34 3.39 -11.01 2.28
CA ARG A 34 4.37 -10.56 3.26
C ARG A 34 4.77 -9.10 3.06
N GLN A 35 4.99 -8.69 1.81
CA GLN A 35 5.36 -7.30 1.51
C GLN A 35 4.25 -6.32 1.91
N VAL A 36 3.01 -6.68 1.67
CA VAL A 36 1.87 -5.85 2.08
C VAL A 36 1.74 -5.82 3.61
N GLN A 37 1.96 -6.95 4.28
CA GLN A 37 1.94 -7.01 5.74
C GLN A 37 3.05 -6.14 6.33
N ASP A 38 4.25 -6.18 5.77
CA ASP A 38 5.36 -5.34 6.22
C ASP A 38 5.00 -3.85 6.08
N LEU A 39 4.32 -3.48 5.01
CA LEU A 39 3.85 -2.12 4.82
C LEU A 39 2.85 -1.71 5.90
N GLU A 40 1.87 -2.56 6.18
CA GLU A 40 0.88 -2.31 7.22
C GLU A 40 1.52 -2.18 8.60
N ASP A 41 2.49 -3.05 8.90
CA ASP A 41 3.23 -3.01 10.16
C ASP A 41 4.02 -1.72 10.31
N GLU A 42 4.64 -1.26 9.24
CA GLU A 42 5.41 -0.02 9.24
C GLU A 42 4.53 1.21 9.46
N ILE A 43 3.36 1.25 8.80
CA ILE A 43 2.41 2.35 8.95
C ILE A 43 1.68 2.27 10.29
N GLY A 44 1.44 1.06 10.78
CA GLY A 44 0.78 0.84 12.05
C GLY A 44 -0.75 0.80 11.98
N VAL A 45 -1.31 0.65 10.78
CA VAL A 45 -2.76 0.48 10.59
C VAL A 45 -3.02 -0.60 9.54
N ASP A 46 -4.20 -1.19 9.59
CA ASP A 46 -4.62 -2.14 8.59
C ASP A 46 -5.11 -1.38 7.35
N LEU A 47 -4.54 -1.70 6.20
CA LEU A 47 -4.92 -1.11 4.93
C LEU A 47 -5.91 -2.00 4.18
N LEU A 48 -5.85 -3.29 4.44
CA LEU A 48 -6.69 -4.29 3.77
C LEU A 48 -7.34 -5.20 4.81
N LYS A 49 -8.54 -5.66 4.50
CA LYS A 49 -9.22 -6.70 5.24
C LYS A 49 -9.32 -7.94 4.37
N ARG A 50 -8.85 -9.06 4.89
CA ARG A 50 -8.92 -10.35 4.20
C ARG A 50 -10.08 -11.16 4.74
N SER A 51 -10.82 -11.80 3.85
CA SER A 51 -11.89 -12.70 4.21
C SER A 51 -11.92 -13.87 3.21
N PRO A 52 -12.67 -14.95 3.51
CA PRO A 52 -12.83 -16.03 2.55
C PRO A 52 -13.43 -15.59 1.22
N ARG A 53 -14.10 -14.44 1.18
CA ARG A 53 -14.70 -13.88 -0.04
C ARG A 53 -13.76 -13.00 -0.83
N GLY A 54 -12.56 -12.74 -0.33
CA GLY A 54 -11.57 -11.91 -1.00
C GLY A 54 -11.03 -10.81 -0.10
N VAL A 55 -10.65 -9.71 -0.71
CA VAL A 55 -9.99 -8.59 -0.05
C VAL A 55 -10.85 -7.34 -0.17
N THR A 56 -10.99 -6.60 0.94
CA THR A 56 -11.60 -5.28 0.92
C THR A 56 -10.61 -4.26 1.45
N ILE A 57 -10.81 -2.99 1.09
CA ILE A 57 -9.91 -1.90 1.47
C ILE A 57 -10.50 -1.18 2.66
N THR A 58 -9.71 -0.99 3.73
CA THR A 58 -10.17 -0.23 4.90
C THR A 58 -10.28 1.26 4.57
N ALA A 59 -10.88 2.05 5.46
CA ALA A 59 -10.94 3.50 5.30
C ALA A 59 -9.54 4.11 5.21
N GLU A 60 -8.64 3.65 6.07
CA GLU A 60 -7.23 4.05 6.06
C GLU A 60 -6.55 3.61 4.78
N GLY A 61 -6.88 2.41 4.29
CA GLY A 61 -6.36 1.89 3.04
C GLY A 61 -6.76 2.74 1.84
N LYS A 62 -7.99 3.25 1.82
CA LYS A 62 -8.45 4.12 0.74
C LYS A 62 -7.68 5.43 0.69
N LEU A 63 -7.44 6.03 1.84
CA LEU A 63 -6.63 7.24 1.93
C LEU A 63 -5.20 6.98 1.47
N PHE A 64 -4.62 5.88 1.93
CA PHE A 64 -3.27 5.50 1.55
C PHE A 64 -3.16 5.21 0.05
N LEU A 65 -4.18 4.56 -0.52
CA LEU A 65 -4.22 4.24 -1.94
C LEU A 65 -4.17 5.50 -2.81
N GLU A 66 -4.90 6.54 -2.44
CA GLU A 66 -4.87 7.81 -3.16
C GLU A 66 -3.46 8.40 -3.18
N GLU A 67 -2.79 8.41 -2.03
CA GLU A 67 -1.43 8.93 -1.93
C GLU A 67 -0.42 8.05 -2.66
N ALA A 68 -0.58 6.73 -2.58
CA ALA A 68 0.29 5.79 -3.28
C ALA A 68 0.19 5.98 -4.79
N ARG A 69 -1.02 6.11 -5.32
CA ARG A 69 -1.24 6.36 -6.75
C ARG A 69 -0.61 7.66 -7.19
N GLU A 70 -0.73 8.70 -6.37
CA GLU A 70 -0.16 9.99 -6.68
C GLU A 70 1.37 9.92 -6.80
N VAL A 71 2.02 9.23 -5.87
CA VAL A 71 3.47 9.04 -5.90
C VAL A 71 3.90 8.23 -7.11
N LEU A 72 3.19 7.15 -7.41
CA LEU A 72 3.54 6.27 -8.53
C LEU A 72 3.28 6.90 -9.90
N ARG A 73 2.42 7.91 -9.95
CA ARG A 73 2.07 8.60 -11.19
C ARG A 73 3.12 9.58 -11.65
N ARG A 74 4.00 10.05 -10.75
CA ARG A 74 5.00 11.05 -11.08
C ARG A 74 6.07 10.47 -11.99
N PRO A 75 6.51 11.23 -13.04
CA PRO A 75 7.63 10.80 -13.86
C PRO A 75 8.87 10.64 -12.99
N ARG A 76 9.63 9.59 -13.23
CA ARG A 76 10.83 9.33 -12.45
C ARG A 76 12.07 9.51 -13.26
N MET A 77 12.92 10.40 -12.78
CA MET A 77 14.28 10.54 -13.27
C MET A 77 15.19 9.51 -12.58
N ASN A 78 14.74 8.93 -11.47
CA ASN A 78 15.53 8.05 -10.64
C ASN A 78 14.58 7.11 -9.85
N PRO A 79 14.95 5.85 -9.60
CA PRO A 79 14.06 4.89 -8.94
C PRO A 79 13.82 5.16 -7.44
N ALA A 80 14.61 6.05 -6.82
CA ALA A 80 14.42 6.39 -5.43
C ALA A 80 13.34 7.45 -5.28
N MET A 81 12.66 7.46 -4.14
CA MET A 81 11.72 8.52 -3.81
C MET A 81 12.46 9.84 -3.63
N SER A 82 11.90 10.92 -4.16
CA SER A 82 12.45 12.25 -3.93
C SER A 82 12.27 12.66 -2.46
N PRO A 83 13.06 13.62 -1.96
CA PRO A 83 12.84 14.14 -0.60
C PRO A 83 11.43 14.69 -0.37
N ILE A 84 10.82 15.29 -1.41
CA ILE A 84 9.44 15.79 -1.33
C ILE A 84 8.46 14.65 -1.14
N ASP A 85 8.63 13.54 -1.87
CA ASP A 85 7.77 12.38 -1.75
C ASP A 85 7.95 11.72 -0.38
N THR A 86 9.17 11.64 0.13
CA THR A 86 9.46 11.11 1.46
C THR A 86 8.75 11.95 2.53
N TRP A 87 8.88 13.28 2.44
CA TRP A 87 8.22 14.19 3.37
C TRP A 87 6.70 14.03 3.33
N ARG A 88 6.14 13.90 2.14
CA ARG A 88 4.72 13.70 1.93
C ARG A 88 4.23 12.40 2.58
N PHE A 89 5.00 11.33 2.47
CA PHE A 89 4.68 10.07 3.11
C PHE A 89 4.76 10.15 4.62
N GLU A 90 5.77 10.80 5.16
CA GLU A 90 5.90 11.00 6.60
C GLU A 90 4.71 11.77 7.15
N LYS A 91 4.30 12.84 6.46
CA LYS A 91 3.15 13.63 6.84
C LYS A 91 1.86 12.82 6.78
N PHE A 92 1.71 12.02 5.74
CA PHE A 92 0.57 11.13 5.55
C PHE A 92 0.52 10.07 6.66
N GLN A 93 1.65 9.49 7.01
CA GLN A 93 1.76 8.53 8.10
C GLN A 93 1.28 9.13 9.43
N LYS A 94 1.68 10.36 9.72
CA LYS A 94 1.23 11.06 10.93
C LYS A 94 -0.27 11.27 10.91
N HIS A 95 -0.83 11.61 9.76
CA HIS A 95 -2.27 11.79 9.60
C HIS A 95 -3.00 10.47 9.87
N LEU A 96 -2.53 9.37 9.30
CA LEU A 96 -3.11 8.06 9.53
C LEU A 96 -3.05 7.65 11.00
N ALA A 97 -1.92 7.94 11.66
CA ALA A 97 -1.74 7.62 13.06
C ALA A 97 -2.70 8.39 13.96
N SER A 98 -3.18 9.55 13.52
CA SER A 98 -4.13 10.39 14.27
C SER A 98 -5.60 9.97 14.07
N LEU A 99 -5.87 9.10 13.10
CA LEU A 99 -7.24 8.63 12.85
C LEU A 99 -7.62 7.56 13.88
N PRO A 100 -8.87 7.58 14.37
CA PRO A 100 -9.33 6.52 15.26
C PRO A 100 -9.37 5.20 14.49
N ARG A 101 -8.80 4.17 15.09
CA ARG A 101 -8.90 2.83 14.52
C ARG A 101 -10.33 2.33 14.67
N ALA A 102 -10.88 1.81 13.59
CA ALA A 102 -12.14 1.08 13.65
C ALA A 102 -11.88 -0.22 14.41
N ILE A 103 -12.61 -0.42 15.49
CA ILE A 103 -12.51 -1.61 16.32
C ILE A 103 -13.41 -2.70 15.74
#